data_62741edeefcc32e881340ddf38f1f2a4
#
_entry.id   62741edeefcc32e881340ddf38f1f2a4
#
_cell.length_a   1.000
_cell.length_b   1.000
_cell.length_c   1.000
_cell.angle_alpha   90.00
_cell.angle_beta   90.00
_cell.angle_gamma   90.00
#
_symmetry.space_group_name_H-M   'P 1'
#
loop_
_entity.id
_entity.type
_entity.pdbx_description
1 polymer ?
#
loop_
_entity_poly.entity_id
_entity_poly.type
_entity_poly.pdbx_seq_one_letter_code
_entity_poly.pdbx_strand_id
1 'polypeptide(L)'
;MMQEIGNKKLGIRIWFIALLTAFSSCRDDVEVVLSEDILTGFPEYIDGYWGFYLLNEGNMGNNKATLDYYDFATAVYKKNIYAERNPKIPKEMGDVGNDIGIYGSKLYAVINVSNKVEVMNVATTRRIAQIEIPNCRFIKFHDGYAYVTSYAGPVVIDPDYTQIGFVAKVDTATLKEVDRCLVGFQPDELEIVDNKIYVANSGGYMGANSTGGYERTVSVIDIASFKEERRIDVAYNLERIKADGRGNLWVSSRGDYKGLPSRLFFIDRAKGEVTDTIPIAATNYWIDDDLLYVYGTEFSYITHDWEISYSIVDTHTREIVTRSIITDGTDKQIEKPYGIMVNPVNKDIYITDAGNYVTPGALYCFTSSGRKKWELEAGQIPAHFVLVPSR
;
A
#
# COMPACT_ATOMS: atom_id res chain seq x y z
N MET A 1 -72.59 30.74 30.08
CA MET A 1 -72.41 30.43 28.67
C MET A 1 -71.36 31.40 28.03
N MET A 2 -70.14 31.46 28.62
CA MET A 2 -69.09 32.35 28.06
C MET A 2 -67.71 31.84 28.60
N GLN A 3 -67.32 30.62 28.29
CA GLN A 3 -65.94 30.11 28.66
C GLN A 3 -65.36 29.06 27.70
N GLU A 4 -65.92 28.86 26.50
CA GLU A 4 -65.42 27.81 25.59
C GLU A 4 -64.82 28.29 24.24
N ILE A 5 -64.71 29.62 24.04
CA ILE A 5 -64.20 30.14 22.76
C ILE A 5 -62.69 30.50 22.79
N GLY A 6 -62.04 30.50 23.99
CA GLY A 6 -60.62 30.87 24.13
C GLY A 6 -59.60 29.81 23.75
N ASN A 7 -59.93 28.54 23.90
CA ASN A 7 -58.92 27.45 23.78
C ASN A 7 -58.71 26.90 22.36
N LYS A 8 -59.64 27.13 21.42
CA LYS A 8 -59.46 26.63 20.03
C LYS A 8 -58.52 27.49 19.17
N LYS A 9 -58.38 28.77 19.50
CA LYS A 9 -57.47 29.65 18.73
C LYS A 9 -56.00 29.51 19.15
N LEU A 10 -55.73 29.08 20.38
CA LEU A 10 -54.37 28.88 20.86
C LEU A 10 -53.75 27.56 20.33
N GLY A 11 -54.56 26.52 20.20
CA GLY A 11 -54.13 25.22 19.65
C GLY A 11 -53.70 25.29 18.17
N ILE A 12 -54.41 26.07 17.36
CA ILE A 12 -54.11 26.24 15.93
C ILE A 12 -52.80 27.01 15.72
N ARG A 13 -52.50 28.00 16.55
CA ARG A 13 -51.23 28.76 16.47
C ARG A 13 -50.01 27.93 16.90
N ILE A 14 -50.14 27.05 17.84
CA ILE A 14 -49.07 26.17 18.29
C ILE A 14 -48.76 25.08 17.22
N TRP A 15 -49.80 24.57 16.53
CA TRP A 15 -49.62 23.62 15.44
C TRP A 15 -48.96 24.27 14.20
N PHE A 16 -49.25 25.54 13.89
CA PHE A 16 -48.62 26.26 12.77
C PHE A 16 -47.14 26.58 13.07
N ILE A 17 -46.78 26.86 14.30
CA ILE A 17 -45.37 27.07 14.71
C ILE A 17 -44.59 25.75 14.71
N ALA A 18 -45.17 24.66 15.16
CA ALA A 18 -44.57 23.34 15.13
C ALA A 18 -44.37 22.79 13.68
N LEU A 19 -45.26 23.16 12.74
CA LEU A 19 -45.12 22.77 11.33
C LEU A 19 -44.04 23.59 10.59
N LEU A 20 -43.81 24.84 10.99
CA LEU A 20 -42.75 25.69 10.40
C LEU A 20 -41.33 25.32 10.87
N THR A 21 -41.18 24.70 12.05
CA THR A 21 -39.91 24.24 12.54
C THR A 21 -39.51 22.85 11.99
N ALA A 22 -40.47 22.09 11.42
CA ALA A 22 -40.20 20.78 10.82
C ALA A 22 -39.58 20.87 9.40
N PHE A 23 -39.59 22.03 8.76
CA PHE A 23 -38.98 22.23 7.42
C PHE A 23 -37.62 22.89 7.42
N SER A 24 -37.01 23.13 8.59
CA SER A 24 -35.69 23.75 8.69
C SER A 24 -34.55 22.77 9.02
N SER A 25 -34.79 21.47 8.89
CA SER A 25 -33.79 20.45 9.21
C SER A 25 -33.62 19.47 8.07
N CYS A 26 -32.99 19.92 7.01
CA CYS A 26 -32.20 19.13 6.07
C CYS A 26 -31.43 20.12 5.20
N ARG A 27 -30.41 20.74 5.78
CA ARG A 27 -29.33 21.25 4.96
C ARG A 27 -28.39 20.05 4.78
N ASP A 28 -28.45 19.40 3.63
CA ASP A 28 -27.39 18.56 3.10
C ASP A 28 -26.24 19.47 2.66
N ASP A 29 -25.70 20.23 3.62
CA ASP A 29 -24.47 20.98 3.38
C ASP A 29 -23.36 19.93 3.28
N VAL A 30 -22.91 19.63 2.07
CA VAL A 30 -21.77 18.76 1.82
C VAL A 30 -20.55 19.43 2.43
N GLU A 31 -20.03 18.86 3.52
CA GLU A 31 -18.79 19.33 4.13
C GLU A 31 -17.63 18.97 3.22
N VAL A 32 -17.05 19.96 2.56
CA VAL A 32 -15.84 19.77 1.75
C VAL A 32 -14.62 19.85 2.68
N VAL A 33 -13.90 18.73 2.83
CA VAL A 33 -12.60 18.72 3.49
C VAL A 33 -11.56 19.12 2.47
N LEU A 34 -10.99 20.32 2.62
CA LEU A 34 -9.91 20.76 1.74
C LEU A 34 -8.62 19.99 2.03
N SER A 35 -7.84 19.72 0.98
CA SER A 35 -6.49 19.22 1.12
C SER A 35 -5.61 20.31 1.75
N GLU A 36 -4.60 19.89 2.49
CA GLU A 36 -3.55 20.77 2.98
C GLU A 36 -2.42 20.79 1.96
N ASP A 37 -2.04 21.99 1.50
CA ASP A 37 -0.96 22.19 0.52
C ASP A 37 0.33 22.57 1.25
N ILE A 38 1.38 21.75 1.11
CA ILE A 38 2.70 21.97 1.69
C ILE A 38 3.70 22.21 0.56
N LEU A 39 4.44 23.33 0.62
CA LEU A 39 5.48 23.65 -0.35
C LEU A 39 6.82 23.06 0.12
N THR A 40 7.44 22.20 -0.70
CA THR A 40 8.79 21.67 -0.39
C THR A 40 9.90 22.62 -0.80
N GLY A 41 9.65 23.53 -1.73
CA GLY A 41 10.64 24.50 -2.22
C GLY A 41 11.60 23.96 -3.28
N PHE A 42 11.37 22.75 -3.81
CA PHE A 42 12.22 22.11 -4.81
C PHE A 42 11.42 21.72 -6.07
N PRO A 43 10.90 22.71 -6.83
CA PRO A 43 10.22 22.41 -8.10
C PRO A 43 11.21 21.85 -9.12
N GLU A 44 10.82 20.77 -9.78
CA GLU A 44 11.67 20.08 -10.74
C GLU A 44 10.83 19.48 -11.87
N TYR A 45 11.27 19.63 -13.11
CA TYR A 45 10.66 18.94 -14.23
C TYR A 45 11.23 17.52 -14.30
N ILE A 46 10.37 16.52 -14.15
CA ILE A 46 10.74 15.09 -14.26
C ILE A 46 10.16 14.54 -15.56
N ASP A 47 11.03 14.19 -16.50
CA ASP A 47 10.60 13.65 -17.79
C ASP A 47 9.81 12.35 -17.59
N GLY A 48 8.66 12.25 -18.26
CA GLY A 48 7.79 11.08 -18.17
C GLY A 48 6.88 11.02 -16.94
N TYR A 49 6.99 11.94 -15.95
CA TYR A 49 6.19 11.89 -14.74
C TYR A 49 5.71 13.26 -14.26
N TRP A 50 4.40 13.34 -13.87
CA TRP A 50 3.84 14.52 -13.22
C TRP A 50 4.17 14.61 -11.72
N GLY A 51 4.25 13.49 -11.05
CA GLY A 51 4.39 13.39 -9.61
C GLY A 51 4.23 11.98 -9.11
N PHE A 52 3.82 11.83 -7.86
CA PHE A 52 3.44 10.53 -7.30
C PHE A 52 2.24 10.66 -6.36
N TYR A 53 1.49 9.58 -6.25
CA TYR A 53 0.56 9.37 -5.14
C TYR A 53 1.24 8.62 -4.01
N LEU A 54 0.91 8.99 -2.79
CA LEU A 54 1.29 8.29 -1.57
C LEU A 54 0.02 7.85 -0.84
N LEU A 55 -0.18 6.54 -0.74
CA LEU A 55 -1.23 5.95 0.05
C LEU A 55 -0.75 5.80 1.50
N ASN A 56 -1.47 6.41 2.43
CA ASN A 56 -1.27 6.25 3.85
C ASN A 56 -2.17 5.12 4.34
N GLU A 57 -1.61 4.11 4.99
CA GLU A 57 -2.38 2.93 5.43
C GLU A 57 -3.46 3.28 6.46
N GLY A 58 -3.13 4.16 7.38
CA GLY A 58 -3.93 4.36 8.58
C GLY A 58 -3.77 3.22 9.58
N ASN A 59 -4.00 3.49 10.84
CA ASN A 59 -3.93 2.47 11.90
C ASN A 59 -5.16 1.57 11.83
N MET A 60 -4.96 0.25 11.88
CA MET A 60 -6.01 -0.76 11.79
C MET A 60 -7.09 -0.54 12.87
N GLY A 61 -8.35 -0.61 12.46
CA GLY A 61 -9.52 -0.36 13.31
C GLY A 61 -9.95 1.11 13.40
N ASN A 62 -9.18 2.05 12.82
CA ASN A 62 -9.45 3.49 12.91
C ASN A 62 -10.08 4.08 11.64
N ASN A 63 -10.15 3.33 10.54
CA ASN A 63 -10.70 3.79 9.26
C ASN A 63 -10.02 5.08 8.77
N LYS A 64 -8.67 5.11 8.73
CA LYS A 64 -7.85 6.31 8.48
C LYS A 64 -6.97 6.25 7.24
N ALA A 65 -7.25 5.33 6.30
CA ALA A 65 -6.53 5.34 5.03
C ALA A 65 -6.81 6.63 4.26
N THR A 66 -5.75 7.32 3.82
CA THR A 66 -5.81 8.59 3.08
C THR A 66 -4.88 8.56 1.88
N LEU A 67 -5.12 9.45 0.92
CA LEU A 67 -4.32 9.57 -0.29
C LEU A 67 -3.74 10.98 -0.40
N ASP A 68 -2.43 11.04 -0.54
CA ASP A 68 -1.69 12.28 -0.76
C ASP A 68 -1.12 12.32 -2.18
N TYR A 69 -0.81 13.50 -2.68
CA TYR A 69 -0.22 13.70 -4.00
C TYR A 69 0.91 14.73 -3.97
N TYR A 70 2.06 14.39 -4.55
CA TYR A 70 3.16 15.32 -4.76
C TYR A 70 3.30 15.65 -6.25
N ASP A 71 3.30 16.93 -6.56
CA ASP A 71 3.51 17.47 -7.91
C ASP A 71 4.97 17.93 -8.04
N PHE A 72 5.71 17.31 -8.94
CA PHE A 72 7.13 17.63 -9.13
C PHE A 72 7.35 19.04 -9.66
N ALA A 73 6.55 19.47 -10.63
CA ALA A 73 6.75 20.76 -11.31
C ALA A 73 6.45 21.96 -10.41
N THR A 74 5.50 21.83 -9.50
CA THR A 74 5.12 22.91 -8.57
C THR A 74 5.74 22.75 -7.18
N ALA A 75 6.32 21.59 -6.88
CA ALA A 75 6.83 21.23 -5.56
C ALA A 75 5.76 21.32 -4.46
N VAL A 76 4.50 21.09 -4.81
CA VAL A 76 3.36 21.10 -3.89
C VAL A 76 3.02 19.67 -3.50
N TYR A 77 3.00 19.41 -2.19
CA TYR A 77 2.46 18.19 -1.62
C TYR A 77 1.06 18.47 -1.06
N LYS A 78 0.06 17.70 -1.54
CA LYS A 78 -1.35 17.83 -1.17
C LYS A 78 -1.74 16.66 -0.27
N LYS A 79 -1.99 16.96 1.02
CA LYS A 79 -2.47 15.94 1.98
C LYS A 79 -3.95 15.66 1.78
N ASN A 80 -4.34 14.39 1.84
CA ASN A 80 -5.72 13.91 1.82
C ASN A 80 -6.56 14.42 0.62
N ILE A 81 -5.97 14.36 -0.58
CA ILE A 81 -6.61 14.83 -1.81
C ILE A 81 -7.90 14.04 -2.15
N TYR A 82 -8.02 12.78 -1.68
CA TYR A 82 -9.21 11.96 -1.91
C TYR A 82 -10.46 12.59 -1.27
N ALA A 83 -10.39 13.02 -0.03
CA ALA A 83 -11.52 13.62 0.68
C ALA A 83 -11.99 14.91 0.00
N GLU A 84 -11.07 15.79 -0.42
CA GLU A 84 -11.38 17.01 -1.15
C GLU A 84 -12.14 16.74 -2.45
N ARG A 85 -11.67 15.76 -3.24
CA ARG A 85 -12.22 15.47 -4.57
C ARG A 85 -13.52 14.68 -4.54
N ASN A 86 -13.87 14.11 -3.39
CA ASN A 86 -15.01 13.22 -3.22
C ASN A 86 -15.94 13.66 -2.06
N PRO A 87 -16.43 14.90 -2.04
CA PRO A 87 -17.13 15.47 -0.88
C PRO A 87 -18.50 14.83 -0.58
N LYS A 88 -19.03 14.00 -1.49
CA LYS A 88 -20.34 13.35 -1.34
C LYS A 88 -20.26 11.89 -0.87
N ILE A 89 -19.06 11.40 -0.60
CA ILE A 89 -18.82 10.03 -0.10
C ILE A 89 -17.99 10.11 1.19
N PRO A 90 -17.83 9.01 1.95
CA PRO A 90 -17.03 9.02 3.17
C PRO A 90 -15.66 9.64 2.94
N LYS A 91 -15.21 10.48 3.88
CA LYS A 91 -13.96 11.25 3.79
C LYS A 91 -12.72 10.36 3.74
N GLU A 92 -12.75 9.28 4.48
CA GLU A 92 -11.69 8.28 4.53
C GLU A 92 -11.92 7.23 3.44
N MET A 93 -10.82 6.76 2.86
CA MET A 93 -10.87 5.70 1.85
C MET A 93 -11.29 4.35 2.43
N GLY A 94 -11.11 4.17 3.72
CA GLY A 94 -11.40 2.95 4.47
C GLY A 94 -10.33 2.65 5.50
N ASP A 95 -10.25 1.38 5.91
CA ASP A 95 -9.34 0.89 6.93
C ASP A 95 -8.22 0.06 6.31
N VAL A 96 -6.99 0.45 6.55
CA VAL A 96 -5.71 -0.07 6.05
C VAL A 96 -5.57 -0.05 4.52
N GLY A 97 -4.95 1.03 4.00
CA GLY A 97 -4.51 1.13 2.61
C GLY A 97 -3.26 0.28 2.37
N ASN A 98 -3.37 -0.85 1.69
CA ASN A 98 -2.31 -1.86 1.62
C ASN A 98 -1.46 -1.82 0.36
N ASP A 99 -1.99 -1.29 -0.74
CA ASP A 99 -1.25 -1.14 -2.01
C ASP A 99 -1.92 -0.13 -2.93
N ILE A 100 -1.19 0.40 -3.89
CA ILE A 100 -1.68 1.37 -4.86
C ILE A 100 -1.04 1.13 -6.23
N GLY A 101 -1.85 1.25 -7.29
CA GLY A 101 -1.35 1.09 -8.65
C GLY A 101 -2.13 1.89 -9.68
N ILE A 102 -1.50 2.15 -10.82
CA ILE A 102 -2.11 2.86 -11.95
C ILE A 102 -2.18 1.92 -13.15
N TYR A 103 -3.35 1.90 -13.81
CA TYR A 103 -3.51 1.24 -15.10
C TYR A 103 -4.40 2.07 -16.03
N GLY A 104 -3.84 2.50 -17.14
CA GLY A 104 -4.49 3.43 -18.06
C GLY A 104 -4.85 4.74 -17.36
N SER A 105 -6.11 5.14 -17.41
CA SER A 105 -6.61 6.36 -16.77
C SER A 105 -7.13 6.16 -15.34
N LYS A 106 -6.90 4.99 -14.75
CA LYS A 106 -7.43 4.63 -13.44
C LYS A 106 -6.33 4.43 -12.40
N LEU A 107 -6.60 4.93 -11.21
CA LEU A 107 -5.81 4.72 -9.99
C LEU A 107 -6.59 3.74 -9.10
N TYR A 108 -5.92 2.70 -8.63
CA TYR A 108 -6.48 1.64 -7.80
C TYR A 108 -5.80 1.66 -6.44
N ALA A 109 -6.56 1.77 -5.36
CA ALA A 109 -6.07 1.64 -4.00
C ALA A 109 -6.69 0.42 -3.33
N VAL A 110 -5.86 -0.49 -2.85
CA VAL A 110 -6.27 -1.71 -2.15
C VAL A 110 -6.48 -1.36 -0.69
N ILE A 111 -7.71 -1.53 -0.19
CA ILE A 111 -8.09 -1.20 1.18
C ILE A 111 -8.43 -2.49 1.92
N ASN A 112 -7.43 -3.03 2.61
CA ASN A 112 -7.40 -4.38 3.14
C ASN A 112 -8.55 -4.70 4.11
N VAL A 113 -8.61 -4.03 5.25
CA VAL A 113 -9.61 -4.29 6.31
C VAL A 113 -11.03 -3.92 5.86
N SER A 114 -11.15 -2.99 4.91
CA SER A 114 -12.44 -2.66 4.28
C SER A 114 -12.84 -3.62 3.16
N ASN A 115 -12.04 -4.64 2.85
CA ASN A 115 -12.34 -5.68 1.87
C ASN A 115 -12.67 -5.16 0.46
N LYS A 116 -11.94 -4.14 -0.01
CA LYS A 116 -12.24 -3.50 -1.29
C LYS A 116 -11.00 -2.95 -1.98
N VAL A 117 -11.12 -2.81 -3.30
CA VAL A 117 -10.24 -1.96 -4.10
C VAL A 117 -11.02 -0.72 -4.50
N GLU A 118 -10.55 0.44 -4.08
CA GLU A 118 -11.10 1.74 -4.45
C GLU A 118 -10.55 2.16 -5.82
N VAL A 119 -11.43 2.44 -6.79
CA VAL A 119 -11.03 2.82 -8.15
C VAL A 119 -11.37 4.27 -8.40
N MET A 120 -10.36 5.04 -8.83
CA MET A 120 -10.44 6.48 -9.06
C MET A 120 -9.94 6.84 -10.46
N ASN A 121 -10.30 8.00 -10.94
CA ASN A 121 -9.65 8.60 -12.10
C ASN A 121 -8.26 9.12 -11.70
N VAL A 122 -7.22 8.74 -12.42
CA VAL A 122 -5.82 9.05 -12.07
C VAL A 122 -5.51 10.55 -12.05
N ALA A 123 -6.15 11.35 -12.91
CA ALA A 123 -5.85 12.79 -12.99
C ALA A 123 -6.65 13.63 -11.98
N THR A 124 -7.82 13.14 -11.53
CA THR A 124 -8.74 13.92 -10.69
C THR A 124 -8.97 13.34 -9.31
N THR A 125 -8.50 12.12 -9.04
CA THR A 125 -8.78 11.31 -7.83
C THR A 125 -10.26 11.13 -7.50
N ARG A 126 -11.16 11.46 -8.46
CA ARG A 126 -12.58 11.20 -8.31
C ARG A 126 -12.86 9.72 -8.39
N ARG A 127 -13.60 9.22 -7.41
CA ARG A 127 -14.05 7.84 -7.34
C ARG A 127 -14.87 7.46 -8.56
N ILE A 128 -14.54 6.30 -9.13
CA ILE A 128 -15.26 5.68 -10.25
C ILE A 128 -16.11 4.53 -9.72
N ALA A 129 -15.50 3.62 -8.93
CA ALA A 129 -16.14 2.42 -8.43
C ALA A 129 -15.42 1.86 -7.21
N GLN A 130 -16.00 0.81 -6.62
CA GLN A 130 -15.37 -0.09 -5.67
C GLN A 130 -15.49 -1.52 -6.18
N ILE A 131 -14.46 -2.33 -5.95
CA ILE A 131 -14.44 -3.75 -6.25
C ILE A 131 -14.31 -4.48 -4.92
N GLU A 132 -15.27 -5.32 -4.57
CA GLU A 132 -15.26 -6.07 -3.31
C GLU A 132 -14.37 -7.31 -3.47
N ILE A 133 -13.28 -7.37 -2.69
CA ILE A 133 -12.39 -8.52 -2.60
C ILE A 133 -12.04 -8.70 -1.12
N PRO A 134 -12.41 -9.82 -0.49
CA PRO A 134 -12.18 -10.03 0.93
C PRO A 134 -10.69 -10.04 1.25
N ASN A 135 -10.30 -9.34 2.31
CA ASN A 135 -8.93 -9.30 2.83
C ASN A 135 -7.87 -9.16 1.71
N CYS A 136 -8.12 -8.19 0.77
CA CYS A 136 -7.25 -7.92 -0.37
C CYS A 136 -5.91 -7.31 0.08
N ARG A 137 -4.82 -7.66 -0.64
CA ARG A 137 -3.47 -7.28 -0.21
C ARG A 137 -2.74 -6.42 -1.25
N PHE A 138 -2.32 -6.98 -2.37
CA PHE A 138 -1.51 -6.32 -3.39
C PHE A 138 -2.16 -6.41 -4.75
N ILE A 139 -1.81 -5.47 -5.65
CA ILE A 139 -2.39 -5.37 -6.99
C ILE A 139 -1.30 -5.19 -8.06
N LYS A 140 -1.42 -5.93 -9.16
CA LYS A 140 -0.63 -5.74 -10.38
C LYS A 140 -1.53 -5.81 -11.61
N PHE A 141 -1.03 -5.34 -12.74
CA PHE A 141 -1.81 -5.22 -13.98
C PHE A 141 -1.11 -5.88 -15.16
N HIS A 142 -1.88 -6.54 -16.01
CA HIS A 142 -1.40 -7.11 -17.24
C HIS A 142 -2.57 -7.30 -18.23
N ASP A 143 -2.39 -6.89 -19.50
CA ASP A 143 -3.30 -7.10 -20.63
C ASP A 143 -4.79 -6.85 -20.32
N GLY A 144 -5.10 -5.68 -19.77
CA GLY A 144 -6.48 -5.28 -19.50
C GLY A 144 -7.06 -5.85 -18.20
N TYR A 145 -6.28 -6.59 -17.42
CA TYR A 145 -6.70 -7.15 -16.13
C TYR A 145 -5.88 -6.62 -14.97
N ALA A 146 -6.54 -6.51 -13.83
CA ALA A 146 -5.89 -6.36 -12.53
C ALA A 146 -5.88 -7.71 -11.82
N TYR A 147 -4.76 -8.03 -11.18
CA TYR A 147 -4.58 -9.23 -10.36
C TYR A 147 -4.38 -8.81 -8.92
N VAL A 148 -5.22 -9.31 -8.03
CA VAL A 148 -5.26 -8.88 -6.62
C VAL A 148 -5.10 -10.09 -5.72
N THR A 149 -4.09 -10.09 -4.86
CA THR A 149 -3.93 -11.12 -3.83
C THR A 149 -4.93 -10.92 -2.70
N SER A 150 -5.39 -12.02 -2.13
CA SER A 150 -6.37 -12.05 -1.04
C SER A 150 -6.05 -13.17 -0.05
N TYR A 151 -6.12 -12.84 1.23
CA TYR A 151 -6.05 -13.83 2.32
C TYR A 151 -7.34 -14.66 2.45
N ALA A 152 -8.39 -14.33 1.70
CA ALA A 152 -9.71 -14.96 1.65
C ALA A 152 -10.57 -14.75 2.90
N GLY A 153 -10.05 -15.02 4.08
CA GLY A 153 -10.79 -14.99 5.34
C GLY A 153 -10.81 -13.62 6.02
N PRO A 154 -11.32 -13.57 7.24
CA PRO A 154 -11.36 -12.34 8.02
C PRO A 154 -9.96 -11.83 8.35
N VAL A 155 -9.84 -10.51 8.57
CA VAL A 155 -8.59 -9.88 9.00
C VAL A 155 -8.39 -10.15 10.49
N VAL A 156 -7.81 -11.31 10.80
CA VAL A 156 -7.56 -11.76 12.18
C VAL A 156 -6.35 -12.70 12.20
N ILE A 157 -5.54 -12.60 13.24
CA ILE A 157 -4.49 -13.59 13.53
C ILE A 157 -5.17 -14.80 14.16
N ASP A 158 -5.15 -15.92 13.45
CA ASP A 158 -5.76 -17.17 13.89
C ASP A 158 -4.82 -18.34 13.58
N PRO A 159 -4.27 -19.01 14.61
CA PRO A 159 -3.42 -20.19 14.44
C PRO A 159 -4.10 -21.39 13.78
N ASP A 160 -5.44 -21.47 13.88
CA ASP A 160 -6.26 -22.52 13.28
C ASP A 160 -6.82 -22.12 11.90
N TYR A 161 -6.27 -21.07 11.29
CA TYR A 161 -6.70 -20.54 10.01
C TYR A 161 -6.60 -21.58 8.89
N THR A 162 -7.71 -21.87 8.23
CA THR A 162 -7.81 -22.93 7.22
C THR A 162 -8.16 -22.44 5.82
N GLN A 163 -8.38 -21.13 5.66
CA GLN A 163 -8.79 -20.57 4.37
C GLN A 163 -7.56 -20.34 3.49
N ILE A 164 -7.53 -21.04 2.36
CA ILE A 164 -6.49 -20.85 1.34
C ILE A 164 -6.68 -19.51 0.66
N GLY A 165 -5.59 -18.77 0.46
CA GLY A 165 -5.57 -17.51 -0.27
C GLY A 165 -5.79 -17.68 -1.76
N PHE A 166 -6.04 -16.57 -2.45
CA PHE A 166 -6.24 -16.58 -3.90
C PHE A 166 -5.71 -15.30 -4.55
N VAL A 167 -5.55 -15.36 -5.86
CA VAL A 167 -5.42 -14.20 -6.73
C VAL A 167 -6.73 -13.99 -7.46
N ALA A 168 -7.36 -12.83 -7.28
CA ALA A 168 -8.53 -12.42 -8.05
C ALA A 168 -8.10 -11.82 -9.39
N LYS A 169 -8.75 -12.20 -10.48
CA LYS A 169 -8.61 -11.57 -11.80
C LYS A 169 -9.78 -10.64 -12.04
N VAL A 170 -9.50 -9.36 -12.22
CA VAL A 170 -10.50 -8.30 -12.42
C VAL A 170 -10.33 -7.68 -13.79
N ASP A 171 -11.40 -7.62 -14.56
CA ASP A 171 -11.43 -6.89 -15.82
C ASP A 171 -11.42 -5.39 -15.58
N THR A 172 -10.42 -4.66 -16.09
CA THR A 172 -10.22 -3.23 -15.80
C THR A 172 -11.18 -2.32 -16.56
N ALA A 173 -11.90 -2.81 -17.59
CA ALA A 173 -12.90 -2.05 -18.31
C ALA A 173 -14.25 -2.09 -17.58
N THR A 174 -14.66 -3.29 -17.15
CA THR A 174 -15.94 -3.52 -16.47
C THR A 174 -15.85 -3.36 -14.94
N LEU A 175 -14.64 -3.41 -14.38
CA LEU A 175 -14.35 -3.37 -12.94
C LEU A 175 -15.02 -4.52 -12.16
N LYS A 176 -15.12 -5.68 -12.81
CA LYS A 176 -15.71 -6.88 -12.22
C LYS A 176 -14.66 -7.98 -12.09
N GLU A 177 -14.71 -8.69 -10.99
CA GLU A 177 -13.98 -9.95 -10.85
C GLU A 177 -14.53 -10.97 -11.84
N VAL A 178 -13.62 -11.60 -12.60
CA VAL A 178 -13.97 -12.57 -13.65
C VAL A 178 -13.47 -13.97 -13.35
N ASP A 179 -12.45 -14.12 -12.49
CA ASP A 179 -11.89 -15.44 -12.14
C ASP A 179 -11.08 -15.37 -10.84
N ARG A 180 -10.78 -16.53 -10.24
CA ARG A 180 -9.90 -16.72 -9.08
C ARG A 180 -8.97 -17.89 -9.25
N CYS A 181 -7.70 -17.71 -8.89
CA CYS A 181 -6.72 -18.78 -8.78
C CYS A 181 -6.34 -18.99 -7.32
N LEU A 182 -6.55 -20.19 -6.78
CA LEU A 182 -6.10 -20.54 -5.42
C LEU A 182 -4.57 -20.66 -5.39
N VAL A 183 -3.97 -20.17 -4.31
CA VAL A 183 -2.52 -20.20 -4.08
C VAL A 183 -2.21 -20.72 -2.66
N GLY A 184 -1.14 -20.29 -2.01
CA GLY A 184 -0.86 -20.64 -0.62
C GLY A 184 -1.69 -19.87 0.41
N PHE A 185 -1.36 -20.05 1.68
CA PHE A 185 -1.97 -19.30 2.78
C PHE A 185 -1.40 -17.89 2.84
N GLN A 186 -2.29 -16.92 3.05
CA GLN A 186 -1.97 -15.49 3.20
C GLN A 186 -0.97 -14.99 2.15
N PRO A 187 -1.35 -14.95 0.85
CA PRO A 187 -0.51 -14.43 -0.21
C PRO A 187 -0.34 -12.91 -0.08
N ASP A 188 0.89 -12.46 0.07
CA ASP A 188 1.24 -11.03 0.12
C ASP A 188 1.52 -10.47 -1.30
N GLU A 189 2.70 -9.86 -1.54
CA GLU A 189 2.97 -9.20 -2.82
C GLU A 189 3.04 -10.21 -3.98
N LEU A 190 2.63 -9.75 -5.15
CA LEU A 190 2.73 -10.49 -6.40
C LEU A 190 3.53 -9.69 -7.43
N GLU A 191 4.17 -10.39 -8.37
CA GLU A 191 4.87 -9.80 -9.50
C GLU A 191 4.53 -10.52 -10.80
N ILE A 192 4.57 -9.82 -11.93
CA ILE A 192 4.23 -10.36 -13.24
C ILE A 192 5.44 -10.27 -14.17
N VAL A 193 5.88 -11.43 -14.67
CA VAL A 193 6.98 -11.52 -15.64
C VAL A 193 6.60 -12.56 -16.71
N ASP A 194 6.72 -12.19 -17.97
CA ASP A 194 6.53 -13.09 -19.14
C ASP A 194 5.25 -13.93 -19.06
N ASN A 195 4.11 -13.29 -18.89
CA ASN A 195 2.79 -13.95 -18.79
C ASN A 195 2.64 -14.95 -17.63
N LYS A 196 3.45 -14.80 -16.58
CA LYS A 196 3.31 -15.53 -15.32
C LYS A 196 3.20 -14.59 -14.15
N ILE A 197 2.36 -14.97 -13.18
CA ILE A 197 2.22 -14.29 -11.90
C ILE A 197 2.98 -15.09 -10.86
N TYR A 198 3.83 -14.40 -10.10
CA TYR A 198 4.59 -14.94 -8.99
C TYR A 198 4.04 -14.34 -7.70
N VAL A 199 3.63 -15.18 -6.76
CA VAL A 199 2.93 -14.76 -5.53
C VAL A 199 3.70 -15.22 -4.30
N ALA A 200 4.09 -14.29 -3.45
CA ALA A 200 4.74 -14.60 -2.18
C ALA A 200 3.70 -15.06 -1.14
N ASN A 201 3.75 -16.33 -0.71
CA ASN A 201 2.85 -16.85 0.31
C ASN A 201 3.51 -16.71 1.68
N SER A 202 2.90 -15.94 2.59
CA SER A 202 3.47 -15.65 3.89
C SER A 202 3.02 -16.62 5.00
N GLY A 203 1.75 -17.01 4.99
CA GLY A 203 1.15 -17.69 6.14
C GLY A 203 1.14 -16.82 7.41
N GLY A 204 1.17 -15.47 7.24
CA GLY A 204 1.45 -14.54 8.33
C GLY A 204 0.49 -14.63 9.52
N TYR A 205 -0.79 -14.89 9.29
CA TYR A 205 -1.78 -15.04 10.38
C TYR A 205 -1.73 -16.40 11.07
N MET A 206 -1.16 -17.42 10.41
CA MET A 206 -0.94 -18.73 11.02
C MET A 206 0.18 -18.65 12.05
N GLY A 207 1.26 -17.95 11.72
CA GLY A 207 2.40 -17.74 12.60
C GLY A 207 3.19 -19.01 12.94
N ALA A 208 4.31 -18.83 13.63
CA ALA A 208 5.19 -19.92 14.01
C ALA A 208 4.61 -20.89 15.04
N ASN A 209 3.48 -20.59 15.63
CA ASN A 209 2.85 -21.44 16.67
C ASN A 209 1.70 -22.30 16.14
N SER A 210 1.30 -22.11 14.87
CA SER A 210 0.25 -22.93 14.25
C SER A 210 0.78 -24.33 13.89
N THR A 211 -0.13 -25.27 13.71
CA THR A 211 0.19 -26.64 13.25
C THR A 211 0.82 -26.62 11.84
N GLY A 212 0.44 -25.66 10.98
CA GLY A 212 0.98 -25.48 9.64
C GLY A 212 2.22 -24.58 9.58
N GLY A 213 2.44 -23.73 10.59
CA GLY A 213 3.50 -22.73 10.59
C GLY A 213 3.32 -21.67 9.51
N TYR A 214 4.35 -20.82 9.32
CA TYR A 214 4.39 -19.90 8.18
C TYR A 214 4.48 -20.67 6.86
N GLU A 215 3.88 -20.10 5.82
CA GLU A 215 4.15 -20.52 4.44
C GLU A 215 5.59 -20.15 4.03
N ARG A 216 6.08 -20.83 2.95
CA ARG A 216 7.46 -20.65 2.51
C ARG A 216 7.65 -20.64 1.01
N THR A 217 6.57 -20.56 0.24
CA THR A 217 6.62 -20.78 -1.19
C THR A 217 6.21 -19.53 -1.99
N VAL A 218 6.74 -19.43 -3.22
CA VAL A 218 6.23 -18.55 -4.27
C VAL A 218 5.38 -19.40 -5.21
N SER A 219 4.08 -19.09 -5.31
CA SER A 219 3.19 -19.69 -6.30
C SER A 219 3.46 -19.11 -7.67
N VAL A 220 3.48 -19.97 -8.71
CA VAL A 220 3.64 -19.57 -10.12
C VAL A 220 2.36 -19.86 -10.86
N ILE A 221 1.68 -18.83 -11.37
CA ILE A 221 0.41 -18.90 -12.07
C ILE A 221 0.65 -18.58 -13.56
N ASP A 222 0.16 -19.43 -14.45
CA ASP A 222 0.11 -19.12 -15.89
C ASP A 222 -1.11 -18.21 -16.17
N ILE A 223 -0.87 -17.04 -16.75
CA ILE A 223 -1.92 -16.03 -16.98
C ILE A 223 -2.97 -16.51 -17.99
N ALA A 224 -2.57 -17.29 -19.02
CA ALA A 224 -3.48 -17.72 -20.06
C ALA A 224 -4.51 -18.73 -19.57
N SER A 225 -4.07 -19.72 -18.80
CA SER A 225 -4.96 -20.72 -18.17
C SER A 225 -5.54 -20.25 -16.84
N PHE A 226 -4.92 -19.27 -16.22
CA PHE A 226 -5.17 -18.74 -14.88
C PHE A 226 -5.17 -19.84 -13.82
N LYS A 227 -4.16 -20.70 -13.86
CA LYS A 227 -3.95 -21.81 -12.91
C LYS A 227 -2.55 -21.79 -12.34
N GLU A 228 -2.44 -22.18 -11.06
CA GLU A 228 -1.14 -22.43 -10.44
C GLU A 228 -0.49 -23.64 -11.12
N GLU A 229 0.71 -23.45 -11.68
CA GLU A 229 1.46 -24.50 -12.34
C GLU A 229 2.41 -25.23 -11.39
N ARG A 230 3.02 -24.48 -10.48
CA ARG A 230 4.02 -24.98 -9.54
C ARG A 230 4.26 -23.99 -8.39
N ARG A 231 5.01 -24.42 -7.41
CA ARG A 231 5.53 -23.59 -6.33
C ARG A 231 7.05 -23.66 -6.29
N ILE A 232 7.67 -22.53 -5.95
CA ILE A 232 9.10 -22.42 -5.70
C ILE A 232 9.28 -22.35 -4.18
N ASP A 233 10.06 -23.27 -3.60
CA ASP A 233 10.40 -23.25 -2.19
C ASP A 233 11.47 -22.17 -1.94
N VAL A 234 11.22 -21.26 -1.00
CA VAL A 234 12.11 -20.11 -0.73
C VAL A 234 12.49 -20.06 0.75
N ALA A 235 11.64 -19.48 1.59
CA ALA A 235 11.86 -19.29 3.01
C ALA A 235 10.55 -19.01 3.74
N TYR A 236 10.51 -19.14 5.05
CA TYR A 236 9.32 -18.87 5.84
C TYR A 236 8.91 -17.39 5.79
N ASN A 237 7.59 -17.14 5.83
CA ASN A 237 7.01 -15.82 6.03
C ASN A 237 7.46 -14.81 4.97
N LEU A 238 7.20 -15.14 3.69
CA LEU A 238 7.54 -14.28 2.57
C LEU A 238 6.66 -13.02 2.58
N GLU A 239 7.19 -11.90 2.09
CA GLU A 239 6.46 -10.62 2.11
C GLU A 239 6.48 -9.94 0.75
N ARG A 240 7.64 -9.42 0.34
CA ARG A 240 7.79 -8.66 -0.90
C ARG A 240 8.36 -9.54 -2.01
N ILE A 241 7.88 -9.30 -3.23
CA ILE A 241 8.41 -9.92 -4.44
C ILE A 241 8.42 -8.89 -5.56
N LYS A 242 9.58 -8.67 -6.19
CA LYS A 242 9.73 -7.75 -7.33
C LYS A 242 10.69 -8.36 -8.36
N ALA A 243 10.46 -8.04 -9.64
CA ALA A 243 11.35 -8.42 -10.72
C ALA A 243 12.44 -7.37 -10.94
N ASP A 244 13.66 -7.82 -11.24
CA ASP A 244 14.72 -6.95 -11.78
C ASP A 244 14.56 -6.74 -13.30
N GLY A 245 15.37 -5.88 -13.88
CA GLY A 245 15.35 -5.56 -15.31
C GLY A 245 15.63 -6.77 -16.24
N ARG A 246 16.07 -7.91 -15.71
CA ARG A 246 16.31 -9.17 -16.42
C ARG A 246 15.16 -10.16 -16.20
N GLY A 247 14.17 -9.79 -15.41
CA GLY A 247 13.02 -10.61 -15.08
C GLY A 247 13.29 -11.70 -14.04
N ASN A 248 14.43 -11.67 -13.33
CA ASN A 248 14.62 -12.49 -12.16
C ASN A 248 13.90 -11.88 -10.95
N LEU A 249 13.63 -12.69 -9.94
CA LEU A 249 12.80 -12.28 -8.82
C LEU A 249 13.63 -12.11 -7.56
N TRP A 250 13.32 -11.04 -6.84
CA TRP A 250 13.84 -10.75 -5.53
C TRP A 250 12.69 -10.91 -4.53
N VAL A 251 12.92 -11.69 -3.47
CA VAL A 251 11.89 -12.05 -2.50
C VAL A 251 12.39 -11.79 -1.09
N SER A 252 11.64 -11.04 -0.30
CA SER A 252 11.96 -10.88 1.11
C SER A 252 11.23 -11.90 1.99
N SER A 253 11.89 -12.29 3.07
CA SER A 253 11.33 -13.08 4.16
C SER A 253 11.48 -12.31 5.47
N ARG A 254 10.41 -12.27 6.26
CA ARG A 254 10.44 -11.71 7.63
C ARG A 254 11.09 -12.66 8.64
N GLY A 255 11.41 -13.89 8.22
CA GLY A 255 11.85 -14.94 9.12
C GLY A 255 10.71 -15.45 10.01
N ASP A 256 11.06 -16.04 11.16
CA ASP A 256 10.07 -16.61 12.09
C ASP A 256 9.93 -15.83 13.40
N TYR A 257 10.58 -14.67 13.50
CA TYR A 257 10.65 -13.81 14.70
C TYR A 257 11.24 -14.52 15.94
N LYS A 258 11.91 -15.66 15.77
CA LYS A 258 12.52 -16.45 16.85
C LYS A 258 13.99 -16.74 16.61
N GLY A 259 14.31 -17.48 15.57
CA GLY A 259 15.68 -17.92 15.27
C GLY A 259 16.07 -17.80 13.82
N LEU A 260 15.11 -17.70 12.92
CA LEU A 260 15.32 -17.47 11.50
C LEU A 260 15.22 -15.97 11.21
N PRO A 261 16.32 -15.29 10.85
CA PRO A 261 16.32 -13.87 10.61
C PRO A 261 15.66 -13.51 9.28
N SER A 262 15.28 -12.23 9.15
CA SER A 262 14.89 -11.65 7.85
C SER A 262 16.02 -11.76 6.84
N ARG A 263 15.71 -12.06 5.58
CA ARG A 263 16.66 -12.21 4.48
C ARG A 263 16.04 -11.79 3.16
N LEU A 264 16.90 -11.48 2.18
CA LEU A 264 16.53 -11.24 0.80
C LEU A 264 17.03 -12.41 -0.07
N PHE A 265 16.13 -12.98 -0.88
CA PHE A 265 16.39 -14.14 -1.72
C PHE A 265 16.32 -13.77 -3.19
N PHE A 266 17.23 -14.31 -3.98
CA PHE A 266 17.23 -14.20 -5.42
C PHE A 266 16.77 -15.51 -6.06
N ILE A 267 15.73 -15.43 -6.88
CA ILE A 267 15.22 -16.54 -7.67
C ILE A 267 15.67 -16.34 -9.11
N ASP A 268 16.51 -17.25 -9.60
CA ASP A 268 16.80 -17.38 -11.03
C ASP A 268 15.55 -17.92 -11.73
N ARG A 269 14.85 -17.05 -12.43
CA ARG A 269 13.57 -17.41 -13.04
C ARG A 269 13.69 -18.50 -14.11
N ALA A 270 14.79 -18.54 -14.85
CA ALA A 270 15.02 -19.56 -15.86
C ALA A 270 15.21 -20.96 -15.24
N LYS A 271 15.87 -21.04 -14.10
CA LYS A 271 16.00 -22.29 -13.32
C LYS A 271 14.76 -22.57 -12.50
N GLY A 272 14.04 -21.53 -12.08
CA GLY A 272 12.85 -21.61 -11.25
C GLY A 272 13.13 -22.01 -9.82
N GLU A 273 14.27 -21.61 -9.27
CA GLU A 273 14.73 -21.92 -7.93
C GLU A 273 15.51 -20.75 -7.31
N VAL A 274 15.63 -20.74 -6.00
CA VAL A 274 16.52 -19.82 -5.26
C VAL A 274 17.96 -20.22 -5.56
N THR A 275 18.74 -19.27 -6.11
CA THR A 275 20.16 -19.49 -6.41
C THR A 275 21.09 -18.62 -5.58
N ASP A 276 20.53 -17.64 -4.84
CA ASP A 276 21.32 -16.80 -3.94
C ASP A 276 20.50 -16.29 -2.75
N THR A 277 21.19 -15.97 -1.66
CA THR A 277 20.61 -15.41 -0.44
C THR A 277 21.50 -14.27 0.05
N ILE A 278 20.94 -13.05 0.09
CA ILE A 278 21.67 -11.89 0.57
C ILE A 278 21.41 -11.75 2.08
N PRO A 279 22.46 -11.77 2.92
CA PRO A 279 22.34 -11.77 4.37
C PRO A 279 22.08 -10.36 4.93
N ILE A 280 20.96 -9.76 4.54
CA ILE A 280 20.46 -8.46 5.01
C ILE A 280 18.99 -8.60 5.39
N ALA A 281 18.57 -7.87 6.41
CA ALA A 281 17.15 -7.71 6.69
C ALA A 281 16.49 -6.93 5.56
N ALA A 282 15.32 -7.38 5.12
CA ALA A 282 14.61 -6.80 3.99
C ALA A 282 13.11 -6.69 4.30
N THR A 283 12.71 -5.57 4.90
CA THR A 283 11.31 -5.27 5.20
C THR A 283 10.59 -4.72 3.98
N ASN A 284 11.21 -3.77 3.28
CA ASN A 284 10.71 -3.28 2.01
C ASN A 284 11.87 -2.81 1.13
N TYR A 285 11.67 -2.79 -0.18
CA TYR A 285 12.70 -2.38 -1.13
C TYR A 285 12.09 -1.85 -2.42
N TRP A 286 12.90 -1.09 -3.16
CA TRP A 286 12.61 -0.58 -4.49
C TRP A 286 13.73 -0.98 -5.44
N ILE A 287 13.39 -1.38 -6.65
CA ILE A 287 14.37 -1.68 -7.70
C ILE A 287 14.30 -0.56 -8.73
N ASP A 288 15.45 0.05 -9.00
CA ASP A 288 15.63 1.07 -10.02
C ASP A 288 16.88 0.74 -10.84
N ASP A 289 16.73 0.53 -12.14
CA ASP A 289 17.74 -0.03 -13.02
C ASP A 289 18.33 -1.34 -12.45
N ASP A 290 19.65 -1.37 -12.25
CA ASP A 290 20.37 -2.52 -11.69
C ASP A 290 20.58 -2.41 -10.17
N LEU A 291 19.93 -1.48 -9.48
CA LEU A 291 20.08 -1.26 -8.05
C LEU A 291 18.81 -1.56 -7.27
N LEU A 292 18.96 -2.34 -6.21
CA LEU A 292 17.91 -2.63 -5.24
C LEU A 292 18.19 -1.85 -3.95
N TYR A 293 17.35 -0.87 -3.66
CA TYR A 293 17.39 -0.04 -2.45
C TYR A 293 16.52 -0.69 -1.38
N VAL A 294 17.09 -1.12 -0.28
CA VAL A 294 16.40 -1.86 0.77
C VAL A 294 16.59 -1.23 2.13
N TYR A 295 15.52 -1.17 2.91
CA TYR A 295 15.61 -1.04 4.35
C TYR A 295 15.11 -2.33 5.02
N GLY A 296 15.71 -2.64 6.16
CA GLY A 296 15.32 -3.76 7.00
C GLY A 296 15.13 -3.31 8.42
N THR A 297 14.14 -3.90 9.08
CA THR A 297 13.98 -3.85 10.53
C THR A 297 14.06 -5.26 11.07
N GLU A 298 14.96 -5.49 12.02
CA GLU A 298 15.20 -6.80 12.60
C GLU A 298 15.40 -6.66 14.11
N PHE A 299 14.89 -7.64 14.87
CA PHE A 299 15.14 -7.68 16.30
C PHE A 299 16.56 -8.23 16.55
N SER A 300 17.41 -7.45 17.22
CA SER A 300 18.74 -7.85 17.61
C SER A 300 18.74 -8.59 18.95
N TYR A 301 19.12 -9.85 18.94
CA TYR A 301 19.30 -10.64 20.16
C TYR A 301 20.54 -10.23 20.98
N ILE A 302 21.37 -9.32 20.45
CA ILE A 302 22.56 -8.78 21.13
C ILE A 302 22.18 -7.52 21.93
N THR A 303 21.48 -6.58 21.27
CA THR A 303 21.05 -5.33 21.90
C THR A 303 19.69 -5.45 22.60
N HIS A 304 18.92 -6.50 22.32
CA HIS A 304 17.53 -6.73 22.73
C HIS A 304 16.60 -5.60 22.28
N ASP A 305 16.87 -5.03 21.11
CA ASP A 305 16.10 -3.95 20.50
C ASP A 305 15.93 -4.17 19.00
N TRP A 306 15.09 -3.37 18.37
CA TRP A 306 14.90 -3.36 16.94
C TRP A 306 15.97 -2.51 16.26
N GLU A 307 16.70 -3.13 15.34
CA GLU A 307 17.71 -2.46 14.53
C GLU A 307 17.16 -2.12 13.15
N ILE A 308 17.45 -0.89 12.69
CA ILE A 308 17.11 -0.42 11.36
C ILE A 308 18.39 -0.46 10.53
N SER A 309 18.30 -1.04 9.34
CA SER A 309 19.40 -1.10 8.39
C SER A 309 18.98 -0.60 7.01
N TYR A 310 19.92 -0.01 6.29
CA TYR A 310 19.75 0.42 4.91
C TYR A 310 20.86 -0.18 4.06
N SER A 311 20.53 -0.67 2.86
CA SER A 311 21.53 -1.21 1.94
C SER A 311 21.13 -0.95 0.50
N ILE A 312 22.12 -0.91 -0.38
CA ILE A 312 21.94 -0.96 -1.83
C ILE A 312 22.61 -2.24 -2.32
N VAL A 313 21.90 -3.04 -3.09
CA VAL A 313 22.38 -4.29 -3.68
C VAL A 313 22.37 -4.12 -5.19
N ASP A 314 23.47 -4.52 -5.84
CA ASP A 314 23.52 -4.63 -7.30
C ASP A 314 22.79 -5.90 -7.73
N THR A 315 21.75 -5.76 -8.56
CA THR A 315 20.89 -6.88 -8.97
C THR A 315 21.57 -7.83 -9.97
N HIS A 316 22.65 -7.39 -10.62
CA HIS A 316 23.41 -8.19 -11.55
C HIS A 316 24.44 -9.06 -10.84
N THR A 317 25.28 -8.43 -10.01
CA THR A 317 26.33 -9.13 -9.27
C THR A 317 25.82 -9.80 -8.00
N ARG A 318 24.66 -9.33 -7.47
CA ARG A 318 24.05 -9.72 -6.20
C ARG A 318 24.91 -9.34 -4.98
N GLU A 319 25.83 -8.42 -5.18
CA GLU A 319 26.68 -7.88 -4.14
C GLU A 319 26.08 -6.66 -3.45
N ILE A 320 26.40 -6.49 -2.18
CA ILE A 320 26.03 -5.30 -1.42
C ILE A 320 26.97 -4.17 -1.83
N VAL A 321 26.44 -3.15 -2.54
CA VAL A 321 27.18 -1.97 -2.97
C VAL A 321 27.50 -1.08 -1.77
N THR A 322 26.52 -0.86 -0.90
CA THR A 322 26.69 -0.07 0.32
C THR A 322 25.69 -0.51 1.39
N ARG A 323 26.04 -0.28 2.66
CA ARG A 323 25.15 -0.48 3.82
C ARG A 323 24.60 0.84 4.36
N SER A 324 24.48 1.83 3.49
CA SER A 324 23.88 3.13 3.83
C SER A 324 23.23 3.73 2.58
N ILE A 325 21.94 4.07 2.69
CA ILE A 325 21.22 4.87 1.69
C ILE A 325 21.28 6.35 2.08
N ILE A 326 21.21 6.64 3.39
CA ILE A 326 21.20 7.99 3.96
C ILE A 326 22.60 8.31 4.48
N THR A 327 23.19 9.44 4.08
CA THR A 327 24.60 9.75 4.30
C THR A 327 24.88 10.97 5.18
N ASP A 328 23.82 11.67 5.62
CA ASP A 328 23.93 12.93 6.39
C ASP A 328 23.49 12.80 7.84
N GLY A 329 23.19 11.59 8.31
CA GLY A 329 22.78 11.29 9.67
C GLY A 329 21.28 11.40 9.93
N THR A 330 20.46 11.70 8.90
CA THR A 330 18.99 11.73 9.01
C THR A 330 18.39 10.35 9.29
N ASP A 331 19.10 9.28 8.96
CA ASP A 331 18.73 7.89 9.29
C ASP A 331 18.42 7.67 10.78
N LYS A 332 19.08 8.43 11.65
CA LYS A 332 18.87 8.38 13.11
C LYS A 332 17.60 9.09 13.57
N GLN A 333 16.95 9.84 12.70
CA GLN A 333 15.70 10.55 12.98
C GLN A 333 14.48 9.72 12.56
N ILE A 334 14.67 8.77 11.66
CA ILE A 334 13.62 7.86 11.16
C ILE A 334 13.42 6.75 12.16
N GLU A 335 12.26 6.74 12.83
CA GLU A 335 11.94 5.75 13.87
C GLU A 335 11.44 4.43 13.31
N LYS A 336 10.60 4.49 12.25
CA LYS A 336 9.94 3.34 11.63
C LYS A 336 9.89 3.52 10.10
N PRO A 337 10.98 3.24 9.38
CA PRO A 337 10.95 3.31 7.91
C PRO A 337 9.86 2.37 7.39
N TYR A 338 9.02 2.85 6.46
CA TYR A 338 7.84 2.10 6.05
C TYR A 338 7.68 2.02 4.52
N GLY A 339 7.62 3.14 3.82
CA GLY A 339 7.63 3.20 2.35
C GLY A 339 9.00 3.60 1.81
N ILE A 340 9.34 3.07 0.63
CA ILE A 340 10.54 3.45 -0.11
C ILE A 340 10.23 3.53 -1.60
N MET A 341 10.73 4.57 -2.26
CA MET A 341 10.66 4.75 -3.71
C MET A 341 11.90 5.49 -4.21
N VAL A 342 12.36 5.16 -5.40
CA VAL A 342 13.40 5.91 -6.12
C VAL A 342 12.80 6.49 -7.38
N ASN A 343 13.02 7.77 -7.63
CA ASN A 343 12.61 8.40 -8.87
C ASN A 343 13.51 7.91 -10.02
N PRO A 344 12.97 7.29 -11.08
CA PRO A 344 13.77 6.66 -12.11
C PRO A 344 14.56 7.65 -12.98
N VAL A 345 14.26 8.96 -12.90
CA VAL A 345 14.90 10.00 -13.73
C VAL A 345 16.01 10.72 -12.97
N ASN A 346 15.68 11.43 -11.87
CA ASN A 346 16.66 12.21 -11.10
C ASN A 346 17.30 11.41 -9.96
N LYS A 347 16.85 10.16 -9.74
CA LYS A 347 17.35 9.25 -8.71
C LYS A 347 17.16 9.75 -7.27
N ASP A 348 16.25 10.70 -7.06
CA ASP A 348 15.85 11.08 -5.72
C ASP A 348 15.20 9.90 -4.99
N ILE A 349 15.55 9.73 -3.71
CA ILE A 349 15.10 8.63 -2.88
C ILE A 349 14.06 9.16 -1.90
N TYR A 350 12.89 8.53 -1.88
CA TYR A 350 11.80 8.85 -0.96
C TYR A 350 11.68 7.74 0.07
N ILE A 351 11.70 8.12 1.34
CA ILE A 351 11.53 7.20 2.47
C ILE A 351 10.49 7.79 3.41
N THR A 352 9.55 6.98 3.86
CA THR A 352 8.57 7.40 4.86
C THR A 352 8.90 6.85 6.23
N ASP A 353 8.44 7.57 7.24
CA ASP A 353 8.50 7.16 8.64
C ASP A 353 7.09 7.04 9.21
N ALA A 354 6.71 5.86 9.67
CA ALA A 354 5.44 5.62 10.33
C ALA A 354 5.43 6.03 11.81
N GLY A 355 6.56 6.46 12.37
CA GLY A 355 6.70 6.91 13.74
C GLY A 355 6.12 5.92 14.76
N ASN A 356 5.13 6.35 15.50
CA ASN A 356 4.46 5.51 16.51
C ASN A 356 3.24 4.74 15.97
N TYR A 357 2.98 4.73 14.67
CA TYR A 357 1.82 4.13 13.97
C TYR A 357 0.45 4.77 14.32
N VAL A 358 0.37 5.80 15.12
CA VAL A 358 -0.88 6.41 15.62
C VAL A 358 -1.03 7.86 15.18
N THR A 359 0.06 8.63 15.23
CA THR A 359 0.09 10.01 14.74
C THR A 359 0.44 10.06 13.25
N PRO A 360 0.21 11.21 12.57
CA PRO A 360 0.73 11.41 11.22
C PRO A 360 2.22 11.08 11.14
N GLY A 361 2.61 10.44 10.05
CA GLY A 361 3.99 10.08 9.78
C GLY A 361 4.75 11.16 9.01
N ALA A 362 5.97 10.88 8.62
CA ALA A 362 6.81 11.79 7.84
C ALA A 362 7.17 11.20 6.46
N LEU A 363 7.38 12.09 5.51
CA LEU A 363 7.97 11.79 4.20
C LEU A 363 9.27 12.56 4.05
N TYR A 364 10.34 11.85 3.75
CA TYR A 364 11.67 12.38 3.48
C TYR A 364 12.01 12.21 2.01
N CYS A 365 12.64 13.23 1.43
CA CYS A 365 13.28 13.16 0.13
C CYS A 365 14.79 13.35 0.28
N PHE A 366 15.54 12.44 -0.30
CA PHE A 366 17.01 12.49 -0.35
C PHE A 366 17.48 12.58 -1.80
N THR A 367 18.63 13.20 -2.01
CA THR A 367 19.34 13.13 -3.29
C THR A 367 19.79 11.69 -3.56
N SER A 368 20.18 11.38 -4.79
CA SER A 368 20.82 10.12 -5.17
C SER A 368 22.07 9.78 -4.35
N SER A 369 22.70 10.77 -3.73
CA SER A 369 23.85 10.60 -2.82
C SER A 369 23.46 10.41 -1.35
N GLY A 370 22.16 10.32 -1.03
CA GLY A 370 21.64 10.09 0.31
C GLY A 370 21.62 11.32 1.23
N ARG A 371 21.66 12.53 0.67
CA ARG A 371 21.54 13.78 1.45
C ARG A 371 20.11 14.28 1.43
N LYS A 372 19.56 14.62 2.57
CA LYS A 372 18.19 15.15 2.70
C LYS A 372 18.00 16.44 1.89
N LYS A 373 17.00 16.46 1.01
CA LYS A 373 16.53 17.65 0.29
C LYS A 373 15.45 18.37 1.10
N TRP A 374 14.47 17.61 1.59
CA TRP A 374 13.35 18.11 2.38
C TRP A 374 12.67 16.99 3.17
N GLU A 375 11.85 17.37 4.13
CA GLU A 375 10.94 16.52 4.88
C GLU A 375 9.61 17.23 5.08
N LEU A 376 8.55 16.46 5.24
CA LEU A 376 7.21 16.98 5.55
C LEU A 376 6.38 15.96 6.33
N GLU A 377 5.31 16.43 6.96
CA GLU A 377 4.32 15.57 7.58
C GLU A 377 3.37 15.00 6.51
N ALA A 378 3.24 13.67 6.47
CA ALA A 378 2.31 12.94 5.62
C ALA A 378 1.04 12.54 6.39
N GLY A 379 0.25 11.61 5.85
CA GLY A 379 -0.83 10.97 6.59
C GLY A 379 -0.34 9.95 7.61
N GLN A 380 -1.26 9.20 8.21
CA GLN A 380 -0.94 8.18 9.22
C GLN A 380 -0.43 6.91 8.54
N ILE A 381 0.75 6.41 8.92
CA ILE A 381 1.44 5.26 8.32
C ILE A 381 1.58 5.44 6.80
N PRO A 382 2.38 6.43 6.34
CA PRO A 382 2.62 6.63 4.92
C PRO A 382 3.43 5.45 4.35
N ALA A 383 2.90 4.78 3.30
CA ALA A 383 3.39 3.44 2.95
C ALA A 383 3.69 3.23 1.46
N HIS A 384 2.70 3.45 0.60
CA HIS A 384 2.74 2.93 -0.76
C HIS A 384 2.77 4.04 -1.78
N PHE A 385 3.78 4.00 -2.64
CA PHE A 385 4.00 4.99 -3.69
C PHE A 385 3.56 4.45 -5.06
N VAL A 386 3.03 5.34 -5.89
CA VAL A 386 2.91 5.11 -7.32
C VAL A 386 3.23 6.39 -8.10
N LEU A 387 4.16 6.30 -9.04
CA LEU A 387 4.50 7.39 -9.95
C LEU A 387 3.36 7.64 -10.93
N VAL A 388 3.04 8.91 -11.17
CA VAL A 388 2.00 9.33 -12.11
C VAL A 388 2.65 9.66 -13.45
N PRO A 389 2.48 8.83 -14.49
CA PRO A 389 3.11 9.08 -15.77
C PRO A 389 2.53 10.34 -16.44
N SER A 390 3.39 11.14 -17.04
CA SER A 390 2.98 12.21 -17.95
C SER A 390 2.60 11.57 -19.29
N ARG A 391 1.45 11.89 -19.81
CA ARG A 391 0.98 11.37 -21.09
C ARG A 391 1.76 11.95 -22.27
#